data_cfd45c802690b6015f6d8bd51e46ac67
#
_entry.id   cfd45c802690b6015f6d8bd51e46ac67
#
_cell.length_a   1.000
_cell.length_b   1.000
_cell.length_c   1.000
_cell.angle_alpha   90.00
_cell.angle_beta   90.00
_cell.angle_gamma   90.00
#
_symmetry.space_group_name_H-M   'P 1'
#
loop_
_entity.id
_entity.type
_entity.pdbx_description
1 polymer ?
#
loop_
_entity_poly.entity_id
_entity_poly.type
_entity_poly.pdbx_seq_one_letter_code
_entity_poly.pdbx_strand_id
1 'polypeptide(L)'
;MKKFRGEKKLAAVCLVGVMLLTLMAGCGTGSSSEADSSGESASTSSEGIAGMTDNGDGTYTVTVAVLDGMAPYTYTDENGDFQGYDYEYMLALDELLEDYTFEYVSAGADAAPAAIQAGTYAMSVSAHFVTPARAENYILSIPQSYYPVNLISRTEDSFTSFEELDGKTLVPNPPNDGLSVVLSQMAEEYPDVAYIQDPTSEYIPYLEGLEDVIKGKYDCWFGGESMYADLIASDSTFAETTFCSDPITTAACVCVINSSLTEFRDAVNEATVSLYLDGTLSELSTKWLGSDYFETAEETGSLFDYAGYTSDDAEWYK
;
A
#
# COMPACT_ATOMS: atom_id res chain seq x y z
N MET A 1 -8.18 25.02 -26.57
CA MET A 1 -6.84 25.57 -26.65
C MET A 1 -6.74 26.74 -25.65
N LYS A 2 -6.24 26.51 -24.45
CA LYS A 2 -5.74 27.53 -23.52
C LYS A 2 -4.40 27.06 -22.99
N LYS A 3 -3.36 27.84 -23.27
CA LYS A 3 -1.98 27.60 -22.82
C LYS A 3 -1.88 27.91 -21.34
N PHE A 4 -1.44 26.99 -20.53
CA PHE A 4 -0.88 27.26 -19.22
C PHE A 4 0.65 27.40 -19.34
N ARG A 5 1.14 28.54 -18.90
CA ARG A 5 2.55 28.89 -18.83
C ARG A 5 2.86 29.25 -17.39
N GLY A 6 3.72 28.48 -16.77
CA GLY A 6 4.20 28.77 -15.43
C GLY A 6 5.50 28.00 -15.13
N GLU A 7 6.62 28.57 -15.62
CA GLU A 7 7.96 28.11 -15.20
C GLU A 7 8.23 28.57 -13.76
N LYS A 8 8.51 27.68 -12.83
CA LYS A 8 9.17 28.02 -11.58
C LYS A 8 10.55 27.35 -11.52
N LYS A 9 11.56 28.18 -11.42
CA LYS A 9 12.97 27.83 -11.40
C LYS A 9 13.33 27.21 -10.04
N LEU A 10 13.91 26.01 -10.05
CA LEU A 10 14.60 25.43 -8.93
C LEU A 10 15.90 26.20 -8.65
N ALA A 11 16.11 26.57 -7.42
CA ALA A 11 17.41 27.02 -6.90
C ALA A 11 17.98 25.92 -6.00
N ALA A 12 19.01 25.25 -6.51
CA ALA A 12 19.82 24.30 -5.73
C ALA A 12 20.78 25.07 -4.82
N VAL A 13 20.71 24.82 -3.52
CA VAL A 13 21.73 25.26 -2.55
C VAL A 13 22.45 24.07 -1.99
N CYS A 14 23.68 23.82 -2.47
CA CYS A 14 24.64 22.91 -1.84
C CYS A 14 25.27 23.57 -0.61
N LEU A 15 25.11 22.97 0.57
CA LEU A 15 25.86 23.34 1.76
C LEU A 15 26.71 22.15 2.22
N VAL A 16 28.00 22.25 1.95
CA VAL A 16 29.03 21.35 2.47
C VAL A 16 29.42 21.83 3.87
N GLY A 17 29.13 21.04 4.90
CA GLY A 17 29.53 21.28 6.28
C GLY A 17 30.64 20.31 6.71
N VAL A 18 31.81 20.87 6.95
CA VAL A 18 33.00 20.17 7.48
C VAL A 18 32.85 19.89 8.97
N MET A 19 33.02 18.63 9.36
CA MET A 19 33.01 18.16 10.76
C MET A 19 34.43 18.22 11.34
N LEU A 20 34.62 19.03 12.36
CA LEU A 20 35.83 18.99 13.19
C LEU A 20 35.53 18.22 14.50
N LEU A 21 36.24 17.12 14.70
CA LEU A 21 36.33 16.42 15.99
C LEU A 21 37.26 17.20 16.93
N THR A 22 36.83 17.43 18.18
CA THR A 22 37.73 17.67 19.31
C THR A 22 37.30 16.83 20.50
N LEU A 23 38.14 15.86 20.85
CA LEU A 23 38.15 15.19 22.16
C LEU A 23 38.81 16.11 23.21
N MET A 24 38.18 16.27 24.38
CA MET A 24 38.89 16.58 25.61
C MET A 24 38.19 15.90 26.79
N ALA A 25 38.96 15.06 27.45
CA ALA A 25 38.66 14.50 28.78
C ALA A 25 39.01 15.52 29.89
N GLY A 26 38.18 15.57 30.94
CA GLY A 26 38.49 16.36 32.14
C GLY A 26 37.58 15.96 33.30
N CYS A 27 38.14 15.18 34.24
CA CYS A 27 37.61 14.97 35.59
C CYS A 27 37.81 16.20 36.44
N GLY A 28 36.85 16.55 37.34
CA GLY A 28 37.04 17.54 38.40
C GLY A 28 35.83 17.66 39.31
N THR A 29 35.97 17.23 40.53
CA THR A 29 35.06 17.30 41.68
C THR A 29 34.93 18.71 42.25
N GLY A 30 33.73 19.08 42.79
CA GLY A 30 33.64 20.01 43.93
C GLY A 30 32.56 21.09 43.90
N SER A 31 31.52 20.87 44.72
CA SER A 31 30.85 21.76 45.66
C SER A 31 30.20 23.09 45.26
N SER A 32 28.91 23.11 45.48
CA SER A 32 27.99 24.13 46.03
C SER A 32 28.20 25.63 45.76
N SER A 33 27.18 26.30 45.19
CA SER A 33 26.39 27.37 45.85
C SER A 33 25.30 27.91 44.93
N GLU A 34 24.18 28.26 45.57
CA GLU A 34 22.93 28.82 45.02
C GLU A 34 23.15 30.20 44.39
N ALA A 35 22.39 30.50 43.33
CA ALA A 35 21.65 31.76 43.15
C ALA A 35 20.81 31.72 41.83
N ASP A 36 19.57 31.70 42.02
CA ASP A 36 18.44 32.40 41.43
C ASP A 36 18.70 33.25 40.17
N SER A 37 18.01 32.91 39.04
CA SER A 37 17.16 33.84 38.27
C SER A 37 16.46 33.14 37.11
N SER A 38 15.19 33.02 37.27
CA SER A 38 14.09 33.10 36.25
C SER A 38 14.50 33.30 34.79
N GLY A 39 14.12 32.32 33.99
CA GLY A 39 14.05 32.36 32.55
C GLY A 39 13.32 31.13 32.05
N GLU A 40 12.03 31.05 32.41
CA GLU A 40 11.11 30.05 31.94
C GLU A 40 10.78 30.37 30.48
N SER A 41 11.61 29.87 29.55
CA SER A 41 11.19 29.63 28.17
C SER A 41 10.43 28.33 28.18
N ALA A 42 9.14 28.45 28.35
CA ALA A 42 8.20 27.40 27.97
C ALA A 42 8.40 27.16 26.47
N SER A 43 9.25 26.21 26.10
CA SER A 43 9.10 25.51 24.83
C SER A 43 7.80 24.72 24.97
N THR A 44 6.70 25.29 24.53
CA THR A 44 5.55 24.53 24.09
C THR A 44 6.08 23.61 22.98
N SER A 45 6.41 22.37 23.35
CA SER A 45 6.43 21.27 22.41
C SER A 45 5.00 21.18 21.90
N SER A 46 4.72 21.75 20.71
CA SER A 46 3.58 21.31 19.94
C SER A 46 3.82 19.81 19.74
N GLU A 47 3.05 18.96 20.42
CA GLU A 47 2.97 17.56 20.05
C GLU A 47 2.55 17.58 18.58
N GLY A 48 3.52 17.29 17.68
CA GLY A 48 3.26 17.28 16.26
C GLY A 48 2.22 16.21 15.97
N ILE A 49 1.24 16.54 15.16
CA ILE A 49 0.26 15.57 14.66
C ILE A 49 1.04 14.57 13.79
N ALA A 50 0.86 13.27 14.03
CA ALA A 50 1.66 12.22 13.40
C ALA A 50 1.73 12.36 11.86
N GLY A 51 2.92 12.68 11.34
CA GLY A 51 3.16 12.86 9.90
C GLY A 51 2.41 14.03 9.24
N MET A 52 1.82 14.93 10.06
CA MET A 52 1.09 16.11 9.57
C MET A 52 1.65 17.38 10.19
N THR A 53 1.66 18.46 9.41
CA THR A 53 2.04 19.79 9.86
C THR A 53 0.81 20.71 9.81
N ASP A 54 0.47 21.31 10.96
CA ASP A 54 -0.57 22.36 11.02
C ASP A 54 -0.01 23.66 10.42
N ASN A 55 -0.66 24.16 9.36
CA ASN A 55 -0.27 25.37 8.64
C ASN A 55 -0.69 26.65 9.38
N GLY A 56 -1.52 26.53 10.44
CA GLY A 56 -1.96 27.66 11.28
C GLY A 56 -3.12 28.46 10.69
N ASP A 57 -3.69 28.02 9.58
CA ASP A 57 -4.86 28.62 8.91
C ASP A 57 -6.06 27.66 8.87
N GLY A 58 -5.96 26.52 9.53
CA GLY A 58 -6.97 25.45 9.55
C GLY A 58 -6.71 24.37 8.53
N THR A 59 -5.60 24.44 7.77
CA THR A 59 -5.18 23.41 6.84
C THR A 59 -3.97 22.63 7.36
N TYR A 60 -3.71 21.44 6.78
CA TYR A 60 -2.63 20.56 7.16
C TYR A 60 -1.81 20.11 5.95
N THR A 61 -0.50 20.03 6.12
CA THR A 61 0.38 19.33 5.17
C THR A 61 0.58 17.91 5.65
N VAL A 62 0.22 16.91 4.83
CA VAL A 62 0.21 15.49 5.14
C VAL A 62 1.37 14.80 4.41
N THR A 63 2.27 14.17 5.15
CA THR A 63 3.37 13.39 4.55
C THR A 63 2.91 11.98 4.25
N VAL A 64 2.93 11.61 2.97
CA VAL A 64 2.49 10.31 2.43
C VAL A 64 3.69 9.50 1.98
N ALA A 65 3.85 8.30 2.54
CA ALA A 65 4.85 7.35 2.07
C ALA A 65 4.34 6.61 0.83
N VAL A 66 5.09 6.69 -0.26
CA VAL A 66 4.84 5.98 -1.52
C VAL A 66 5.90 4.89 -1.67
N LEU A 67 5.47 3.63 -1.80
CA LEU A 67 6.40 2.53 -2.04
C LEU A 67 6.75 2.51 -3.53
N ASP A 68 8.03 2.68 -3.84
CA ASP A 68 8.52 2.66 -5.22
C ASP A 68 8.67 1.23 -5.75
N GLY A 69 8.51 1.07 -7.05
CA GLY A 69 8.69 -0.23 -7.73
C GLY A 69 7.48 -1.17 -7.65
N MET A 70 6.31 -0.66 -7.28
CA MET A 70 5.05 -1.40 -7.20
C MET A 70 4.12 -1.13 -8.41
N ALA A 71 4.70 -1.05 -9.62
CA ALA A 71 3.89 -0.87 -10.83
C ALA A 71 2.85 -2.00 -10.97
N PRO A 72 1.63 -1.70 -11.45
CA PRO A 72 1.11 -0.41 -11.92
C PRO A 72 0.52 0.49 -10.81
N TYR A 73 0.65 0.13 -9.54
CA TYR A 73 0.05 0.87 -8.41
C TYR A 73 0.84 2.12 -8.04
N THR A 74 2.14 1.96 -7.74
CA THR A 74 3.05 3.08 -7.44
C THR A 74 4.45 2.78 -7.97
N TYR A 75 5.01 3.73 -8.69
CA TYR A 75 6.41 3.65 -9.15
C TYR A 75 6.92 5.05 -9.50
N THR A 76 8.24 5.17 -9.61
CA THR A 76 8.90 6.38 -10.07
C THR A 76 9.33 6.19 -11.52
N ASP A 77 8.97 7.11 -12.40
CA ASP A 77 9.34 7.08 -13.81
C ASP A 77 10.82 7.48 -14.03
N GLU A 78 11.27 7.44 -15.30
CA GLU A 78 12.64 7.80 -15.68
C GLU A 78 13.02 9.26 -15.36
N ASN A 79 12.04 10.14 -15.13
CA ASN A 79 12.24 11.54 -14.77
C ASN A 79 12.28 11.75 -13.25
N GLY A 80 11.94 10.73 -12.47
CA GLY A 80 11.82 10.80 -11.02
C GLY A 80 10.45 11.25 -10.53
N ASP A 81 9.42 11.22 -11.40
CA ASP A 81 8.05 11.56 -11.05
C ASP A 81 7.25 10.33 -10.64
N PHE A 82 6.43 10.45 -9.59
CA PHE A 82 5.53 9.37 -9.17
C PHE A 82 4.45 9.12 -10.22
N GLN A 83 4.13 7.85 -10.40
CA GLN A 83 3.15 7.35 -11.35
C GLN A 83 2.36 6.19 -10.74
N GLY A 84 1.22 5.86 -11.34
CA GLY A 84 0.45 4.67 -11.04
C GLY A 84 -0.94 4.97 -10.48
N TYR A 85 -1.71 3.89 -10.29
CA TYR A 85 -3.08 3.96 -9.79
C TYR A 85 -3.20 4.76 -8.49
N ASP A 86 -2.44 4.34 -7.48
CA ASP A 86 -2.54 4.91 -6.13
C ASP A 86 -2.04 6.37 -6.08
N TYR A 87 -1.09 6.73 -6.95
CA TYR A 87 -0.66 8.12 -7.05
C TYR A 87 -1.76 9.01 -7.65
N GLU A 88 -2.42 8.56 -8.73
CA GLU A 88 -3.54 9.33 -9.31
C GLU A 88 -4.77 9.34 -8.40
N TYR A 89 -5.03 8.27 -7.63
CA TYR A 89 -6.02 8.31 -6.57
C TYR A 89 -5.72 9.40 -5.53
N MET A 90 -4.46 9.55 -5.10
CA MET A 90 -4.07 10.61 -4.19
C MET A 90 -4.24 12.00 -4.77
N LEU A 91 -4.01 12.18 -6.09
CA LEU A 91 -4.29 13.45 -6.75
C LEU A 91 -5.80 13.78 -6.78
N ALA A 92 -6.64 12.75 -6.97
CA ALA A 92 -8.09 12.92 -6.90
C ALA A 92 -8.58 13.22 -5.47
N LEU A 93 -7.93 12.66 -4.44
CA LEU A 93 -8.19 13.03 -3.04
C LEU A 93 -7.80 14.49 -2.75
N ASP A 94 -6.67 14.96 -3.27
CA ASP A 94 -6.17 16.32 -3.08
C ASP A 94 -7.16 17.38 -3.63
N GLU A 95 -7.89 17.03 -4.70
CA GLU A 95 -8.96 17.88 -5.24
C GLU A 95 -10.21 17.96 -4.36
N LEU A 96 -10.49 16.94 -3.55
CA LEU A 96 -11.67 16.87 -2.68
C LEU A 96 -11.41 17.32 -1.25
N LEU A 97 -10.18 17.17 -0.76
CA LEU A 97 -9.80 17.41 0.63
C LEU A 97 -9.12 18.79 0.78
N GLU A 98 -9.88 19.88 0.62
CA GLU A 98 -9.37 21.28 0.61
C GLU A 98 -8.58 21.66 1.88
N ASP A 99 -8.83 21.00 3.02
CA ASP A 99 -8.14 21.25 4.29
C ASP A 99 -6.78 20.52 4.37
N TYR A 100 -6.43 19.67 3.39
CA TYR A 100 -5.21 18.86 3.37
C TYR A 100 -4.40 19.10 2.10
N THR A 101 -3.09 19.14 2.22
CA THR A 101 -2.14 19.19 1.09
C THR A 101 -1.18 17.99 1.26
N PHE A 102 -0.98 17.22 0.21
CA PHE A 102 -0.17 16.00 0.29
C PHE A 102 1.26 16.23 -0.19
N GLU A 103 2.23 15.81 0.65
CA GLU A 103 3.65 15.72 0.31
C GLU A 103 4.05 14.24 0.20
N TYR A 104 4.55 13.83 -0.96
CA TYR A 104 4.89 12.45 -1.26
C TYR A 104 6.37 12.17 -1.02
N VAL A 105 6.66 11.08 -0.31
CA VAL A 105 8.03 10.65 0.01
C VAL A 105 8.19 9.19 -0.43
N SER A 106 9.21 8.93 -1.26
CA SER A 106 9.59 7.55 -1.58
C SER A 106 10.09 6.84 -0.33
N ALA A 107 9.53 5.69 -0.03
CA ALA A 107 9.86 4.89 1.14
C ALA A 107 10.02 3.41 0.78
N GLY A 108 10.94 2.73 1.45
CA GLY A 108 11.07 1.28 1.32
C GLY A 108 9.94 0.53 2.04
N ALA A 109 9.50 -0.58 1.49
CA ALA A 109 8.41 -1.39 2.04
C ALA A 109 8.65 -1.81 3.50
N ASP A 110 9.91 -2.09 3.88
CA ASP A 110 10.28 -2.47 5.23
C ASP A 110 10.32 -1.28 6.21
N ALA A 111 10.62 -0.08 5.72
CA ALA A 111 10.80 1.11 6.55
C ALA A 111 9.50 1.90 6.76
N ALA A 112 8.62 1.92 5.77
CA ALA A 112 7.38 2.71 5.80
C ALA A 112 6.47 2.36 6.99
N PRO A 113 6.22 1.08 7.33
CA PRO A 113 5.37 0.72 8.46
C PRO A 113 5.86 1.29 9.79
N ALA A 114 7.14 1.15 10.10
CA ALA A 114 7.72 1.67 11.32
C ALA A 114 7.69 3.22 11.37
N ALA A 115 7.89 3.88 10.24
CA ALA A 115 7.86 5.33 10.13
C ALA A 115 6.44 5.90 10.29
N ILE A 116 5.40 5.20 9.79
CA ILE A 116 3.99 5.55 10.05
C ILE A 116 3.69 5.41 11.54
N GLN A 117 4.07 4.28 12.16
CA GLN A 117 3.82 4.04 13.58
C GLN A 117 4.53 5.06 14.46
N ALA A 118 5.72 5.51 14.08
CA ALA A 118 6.47 6.56 14.76
C ALA A 118 5.94 7.98 14.51
N GLY A 119 4.96 8.16 13.61
CA GLY A 119 4.43 9.46 13.25
C GLY A 119 5.35 10.30 12.36
N THR A 120 6.30 9.68 11.66
CA THR A 120 7.11 10.35 10.63
C THR A 120 6.31 10.56 9.36
N TYR A 121 5.49 9.58 8.99
CA TYR A 121 4.52 9.63 7.91
C TYR A 121 3.10 9.52 8.48
N ALA A 122 2.15 10.23 7.90
CA ALA A 122 0.76 10.13 8.26
C ALA A 122 0.13 8.84 7.73
N MET A 123 0.48 8.49 6.50
CA MET A 123 -0.08 7.34 5.80
C MET A 123 0.88 6.79 4.75
N SER A 124 0.53 5.59 4.26
CA SER A 124 1.08 5.01 3.04
C SER A 124 -0.02 4.52 2.13
N VAL A 125 0.20 4.66 0.83
CA VAL A 125 -0.62 4.14 -0.24
C VAL A 125 0.26 3.37 -1.22
N SER A 126 -0.02 2.09 -1.47
CA SER A 126 0.73 1.23 -2.42
C SER A 126 0.15 -0.19 -2.43
N ALA A 127 -1.08 -0.36 -2.90
CA ALA A 127 -1.78 -1.66 -2.97
C ALA A 127 -1.68 -2.48 -1.66
N HIS A 128 -1.88 -1.85 -0.52
CA HIS A 128 -1.82 -2.54 0.77
C HIS A 128 -3.08 -3.37 1.00
N PHE A 129 -2.93 -4.68 1.08
CA PHE A 129 -4.05 -5.56 1.45
C PHE A 129 -4.39 -5.44 2.93
N VAL A 130 -5.64 -5.70 3.27
CA VAL A 130 -6.08 -5.85 4.66
C VAL A 130 -5.47 -7.10 5.26
N THR A 131 -4.76 -6.96 6.38
CA THR A 131 -4.25 -8.09 7.16
C THR A 131 -4.50 -7.85 8.65
N PRO A 132 -4.66 -8.92 9.47
CA PRO A 132 -4.83 -8.78 10.91
C PRO A 132 -3.70 -7.96 11.55
N ALA A 133 -2.45 -8.16 11.12
CA ALA A 133 -1.29 -7.42 11.63
C ALA A 133 -1.35 -5.92 11.31
N ARG A 134 -1.86 -5.54 10.12
CA ARG A 134 -2.09 -4.13 9.79
C ARG A 134 -3.23 -3.54 10.60
N ALA A 135 -4.36 -4.25 10.71
CA ALA A 135 -5.52 -3.81 11.46
C ALA A 135 -5.25 -3.63 12.98
N GLU A 136 -4.29 -4.38 13.53
CA GLU A 136 -3.87 -4.24 14.93
C GLU A 136 -3.02 -2.98 15.18
N ASN A 137 -2.19 -2.59 14.23
CA ASN A 137 -1.15 -1.56 14.43
C ASN A 137 -1.50 -0.21 13.80
N TYR A 138 -2.44 -0.17 12.87
CA TYR A 138 -2.84 1.01 12.09
C TYR A 138 -4.35 1.13 12.02
N ILE A 139 -4.83 2.29 11.61
CA ILE A 139 -6.17 2.41 11.06
C ILE A 139 -6.09 2.31 9.54
N LEU A 140 -7.07 1.65 8.94
CA LEU A 140 -7.12 1.43 7.50
C LEU A 140 -8.26 2.27 6.91
N SER A 141 -8.09 2.72 5.67
CA SER A 141 -9.20 3.31 4.91
C SER A 141 -10.20 2.24 4.47
N ILE A 142 -11.33 2.65 3.89
CA ILE A 142 -12.09 1.78 3.00
C ILE A 142 -11.26 1.50 1.73
N PRO A 143 -11.59 0.46 0.95
CA PRO A 143 -10.83 0.14 -0.24
C PRO A 143 -10.78 1.29 -1.24
N GLN A 144 -9.58 1.65 -1.71
CA GLN A 144 -9.43 2.56 -2.84
C GLN A 144 -9.23 1.83 -4.16
N SER A 145 -8.85 0.55 -4.12
CA SER A 145 -8.71 -0.30 -5.31
C SER A 145 -8.90 -1.77 -4.94
N TYR A 146 -8.95 -2.61 -5.96
CA TYR A 146 -9.00 -4.05 -5.82
C TYR A 146 -7.88 -4.70 -6.61
N TYR A 147 -7.28 -5.73 -6.02
CA TYR A 147 -6.25 -6.55 -6.64
C TYR A 147 -6.88 -7.86 -7.09
N PRO A 148 -6.87 -8.19 -8.39
CA PRO A 148 -7.41 -9.46 -8.87
C PRO A 148 -6.53 -10.63 -8.41
N VAL A 149 -7.17 -11.70 -7.99
CA VAL A 149 -6.48 -12.94 -7.59
C VAL A 149 -6.84 -14.05 -8.56
N ASN A 150 -5.83 -14.60 -9.19
CA ASN A 150 -5.91 -15.55 -10.26
C ASN A 150 -5.21 -16.86 -9.89
N LEU A 151 -5.51 -17.92 -10.60
CA LEU A 151 -4.81 -19.19 -10.53
C LEU A 151 -3.87 -19.31 -11.74
N ILE A 152 -2.57 -19.35 -11.46
CA ILE A 152 -1.55 -19.54 -12.50
C ILE A 152 -1.06 -20.99 -12.42
N SER A 153 -1.31 -21.76 -13.46
CA SER A 153 -1.01 -23.20 -13.53
C SER A 153 -0.37 -23.57 -14.85
N ARG A 154 0.02 -24.82 -15.02
CA ARG A 154 0.42 -25.34 -16.34
C ARG A 154 -0.79 -25.34 -17.28
N THR A 155 -0.56 -25.14 -18.59
CA THR A 155 -1.61 -25.16 -19.63
C THR A 155 -2.40 -26.48 -19.61
N GLU A 156 -1.76 -27.60 -19.25
CA GLU A 156 -2.42 -28.90 -19.17
C GLU A 156 -3.35 -29.06 -17.95
N ASP A 157 -3.14 -28.29 -16.89
CA ASP A 157 -3.97 -28.29 -15.69
C ASP A 157 -5.12 -27.27 -15.79
N SER A 158 -4.83 -26.05 -16.23
CA SER A 158 -5.78 -24.95 -16.54
C SER A 158 -6.84 -24.74 -15.45
N PHE A 159 -6.42 -24.60 -14.18
CA PHE A 159 -7.36 -24.39 -13.07
C PHE A 159 -8.09 -23.05 -13.22
N THR A 160 -9.40 -23.06 -12.98
CA THR A 160 -10.32 -21.93 -13.14
C THR A 160 -11.15 -21.61 -11.90
N SER A 161 -11.13 -22.49 -10.89
CA SER A 161 -11.87 -22.27 -9.65
C SER A 161 -11.07 -22.78 -8.43
N PHE A 162 -11.43 -22.26 -7.26
CA PHE A 162 -10.77 -22.64 -6.01
C PHE A 162 -10.95 -24.11 -5.66
N GLU A 163 -12.10 -24.71 -6.00
CA GLU A 163 -12.42 -26.11 -5.75
C GLU A 163 -11.46 -27.08 -6.46
N GLU A 164 -10.90 -26.66 -7.60
CA GLU A 164 -9.93 -27.49 -8.35
C GLU A 164 -8.57 -27.60 -7.65
N LEU A 165 -8.33 -26.80 -6.59
CA LEU A 165 -7.12 -26.85 -5.78
C LEU A 165 -7.13 -27.98 -4.74
N ASP A 166 -8.20 -28.76 -4.61
CA ASP A 166 -8.23 -29.88 -3.67
C ASP A 166 -7.11 -30.89 -3.94
N GLY A 167 -6.28 -31.12 -2.93
CA GLY A 167 -5.07 -31.97 -3.00
C GLY A 167 -3.92 -31.41 -3.81
N LYS A 168 -3.99 -30.16 -4.32
CA LYS A 168 -2.94 -29.53 -5.12
C LYS A 168 -1.91 -28.82 -4.23
N THR A 169 -0.68 -28.75 -4.75
CA THR A 169 0.42 -28.05 -4.12
C THR A 169 0.52 -26.63 -4.66
N LEU A 170 0.54 -25.64 -3.76
CA LEU A 170 0.64 -24.22 -4.13
C LEU A 170 2.04 -23.69 -3.88
N VAL A 171 2.47 -22.71 -4.72
CA VAL A 171 3.66 -21.91 -4.43
C VAL A 171 3.44 -21.23 -3.07
N PRO A 172 4.36 -21.43 -2.10
CA PRO A 172 4.14 -20.93 -0.75
C PRO A 172 4.37 -19.42 -0.65
N ASN A 173 3.50 -18.76 0.12
CA ASN A 173 3.64 -17.38 0.56
C ASN A 173 3.89 -17.32 2.07
N PRO A 174 4.63 -16.30 2.58
CA PRO A 174 4.79 -16.10 4.03
C PRO A 174 3.44 -15.89 4.73
N PRO A 175 3.23 -16.40 5.95
CA PRO A 175 1.92 -16.40 6.62
C PRO A 175 1.28 -15.03 6.86
N ASN A 176 2.10 -13.96 6.89
CA ASN A 176 1.63 -12.57 7.10
C ASN A 176 1.52 -11.79 5.78
N ASP A 177 1.74 -12.44 4.66
CA ASP A 177 1.55 -11.87 3.34
C ASP A 177 0.05 -11.67 3.04
N GLY A 178 -0.27 -10.63 2.27
CA GLY A 178 -1.65 -10.31 1.93
C GLY A 178 -2.34 -11.45 1.15
N LEU A 179 -1.65 -12.09 0.20
CA LEU A 179 -2.20 -13.22 -0.55
C LEU A 179 -2.41 -14.46 0.33
N SER A 180 -1.58 -14.68 1.36
CA SER A 180 -1.80 -15.75 2.34
C SER A 180 -3.06 -15.50 3.17
N VAL A 181 -3.38 -14.23 3.48
CA VAL A 181 -4.62 -13.87 4.18
C VAL A 181 -5.82 -14.15 3.28
N VAL A 182 -5.79 -13.71 2.00
CA VAL A 182 -6.85 -13.98 1.03
C VAL A 182 -7.04 -15.49 0.82
N LEU A 183 -5.95 -16.24 0.66
CA LEU A 183 -5.99 -17.69 0.54
C LEU A 183 -6.63 -18.37 1.75
N SER A 184 -6.36 -17.87 2.96
CA SER A 184 -6.96 -18.39 4.19
C SER A 184 -8.46 -18.07 4.26
N GLN A 185 -8.88 -16.88 3.82
CA GLN A 185 -10.30 -16.51 3.73
C GLN A 185 -11.04 -17.40 2.71
N MET A 186 -10.44 -17.64 1.55
CA MET A 186 -10.99 -18.59 0.57
C MET A 186 -11.13 -20.00 1.15
N ALA A 187 -10.14 -20.47 1.93
CA ALA A 187 -10.21 -21.78 2.56
C ALA A 187 -11.31 -21.88 3.64
N GLU A 188 -11.66 -20.78 4.31
CA GLU A 188 -12.80 -20.74 5.23
C GLU A 188 -14.14 -20.79 4.47
N GLU A 189 -14.23 -20.19 3.30
CA GLU A 189 -15.41 -20.22 2.43
C GLU A 189 -15.58 -21.59 1.76
N TYR A 190 -14.46 -22.27 1.42
CA TYR A 190 -14.43 -23.58 0.75
C TYR A 190 -13.83 -24.67 1.65
N PRO A 191 -14.49 -25.04 2.76
CA PRO A 191 -13.90 -25.91 3.78
C PRO A 191 -13.62 -27.36 3.32
N ASP A 192 -14.15 -27.77 2.18
CA ASP A 192 -13.92 -29.08 1.58
C ASP A 192 -12.65 -29.12 0.69
N VAL A 193 -12.01 -27.98 0.44
CA VAL A 193 -10.79 -27.86 -0.38
C VAL A 193 -9.56 -27.92 0.53
N ALA A 194 -8.75 -28.96 0.36
CA ALA A 194 -7.54 -29.21 1.14
C ALA A 194 -6.30 -29.03 0.25
N TYR A 195 -5.91 -27.78 -0.06
CA TYR A 195 -4.65 -27.50 -0.76
C TYR A 195 -3.45 -27.73 0.14
N ILE A 196 -2.28 -27.91 -0.46
CA ILE A 196 -1.00 -28.14 0.23
C ILE A 196 -0.09 -26.95 -0.03
N GLN A 197 0.45 -26.37 1.03
CA GLN A 197 1.44 -25.30 0.96
C GLN A 197 2.57 -25.58 1.95
N ASP A 198 3.82 -25.57 1.48
CA ASP A 198 4.98 -25.75 2.34
C ASP A 198 5.15 -24.52 3.26
N PRO A 199 5.51 -24.72 4.53
CA PRO A 199 5.81 -23.60 5.41
C PRO A 199 7.01 -22.80 4.88
N THR A 200 6.86 -21.48 4.75
CA THR A 200 7.95 -20.58 4.40
C THR A 200 7.92 -19.32 5.26
N SER A 201 9.07 -18.72 5.49
CA SER A 201 9.20 -17.37 6.08
C SER A 201 9.74 -16.35 5.09
N GLU A 202 10.08 -16.79 3.89
CA GLU A 202 10.68 -15.97 2.85
C GLU A 202 9.81 -15.99 1.59
N TYR A 203 9.80 -14.89 0.88
CA TYR A 203 9.17 -14.79 -0.42
C TYR A 203 9.92 -15.62 -1.44
N ILE A 204 9.18 -16.40 -2.23
CA ILE A 204 9.69 -16.97 -3.47
C ILE A 204 9.54 -15.90 -4.56
N PRO A 205 10.62 -15.51 -5.25
CA PRO A 205 10.52 -14.56 -6.36
C PRO A 205 9.52 -15.05 -7.41
N TYR A 206 8.74 -14.14 -7.98
CA TYR A 206 7.66 -14.50 -8.92
C TYR A 206 8.15 -15.36 -10.11
N LEU A 207 9.32 -15.02 -10.66
CA LEU A 207 9.92 -15.82 -11.73
C LEU A 207 10.24 -17.25 -11.28
N GLU A 208 10.81 -17.41 -10.09
CA GLU A 208 11.12 -18.72 -9.52
C GLU A 208 9.85 -19.52 -9.25
N GLY A 209 8.81 -18.87 -8.69
CA GLY A 209 7.51 -19.48 -8.45
C GLY A 209 6.87 -19.99 -9.74
N LEU A 210 6.88 -19.20 -10.81
CA LEU A 210 6.37 -19.60 -12.12
C LEU A 210 7.17 -20.76 -12.72
N GLU A 211 8.51 -20.70 -12.67
CA GLU A 211 9.37 -21.78 -13.12
C GLU A 211 9.15 -23.07 -12.33
N ASP A 212 8.92 -22.98 -11.03
CA ASP A 212 8.63 -24.13 -10.16
C ASP A 212 7.27 -24.78 -10.51
N VAL A 213 6.26 -23.98 -10.90
CA VAL A 213 5.00 -24.49 -11.46
C VAL A 213 5.25 -25.21 -12.78
N ILE A 214 5.99 -24.63 -13.71
CA ILE A 214 6.32 -25.24 -15.01
C ILE A 214 7.06 -26.57 -14.82
N LYS A 215 7.99 -26.64 -13.87
CA LYS A 215 8.78 -27.85 -13.55
C LYS A 215 7.97 -28.91 -12.79
N GLY A 216 6.74 -28.61 -12.36
CA GLY A 216 5.86 -29.50 -11.60
C GLY A 216 6.27 -29.68 -10.15
N LYS A 217 7.05 -28.77 -9.57
CA LYS A 217 7.34 -28.74 -8.13
C LYS A 217 6.08 -28.30 -7.36
N TYR A 218 5.35 -27.33 -7.91
CA TYR A 218 4.03 -26.92 -7.46
C TYR A 218 3.01 -27.09 -8.60
N ASP A 219 1.74 -27.23 -8.25
CA ASP A 219 0.66 -27.35 -9.23
C ASP A 219 0.13 -25.99 -9.64
N CYS A 220 0.09 -25.03 -8.72
CA CYS A 220 -0.49 -23.72 -8.95
C CYS A 220 0.24 -22.63 -8.16
N TRP A 221 0.27 -21.43 -8.76
CA TRP A 221 0.60 -20.20 -8.07
C TRP A 221 -0.70 -19.41 -7.88
N PHE A 222 -1.03 -19.12 -6.62
CA PHE A 222 -2.14 -18.24 -6.22
C PHE A 222 -1.58 -16.82 -6.21
N GLY A 223 -1.91 -16.01 -7.22
CA GLY A 223 -1.28 -14.71 -7.43
C GLY A 223 -2.10 -13.80 -8.34
N GLY A 224 -1.53 -12.68 -8.76
CA GLY A 224 -2.21 -11.70 -9.57
C GLY A 224 -1.80 -11.71 -11.04
N GLU A 225 -2.77 -11.40 -11.90
CA GLU A 225 -2.58 -11.33 -13.35
C GLU A 225 -1.50 -10.33 -13.75
N SER A 226 -1.37 -9.18 -13.07
CA SER A 226 -0.37 -8.17 -13.42
C SER A 226 1.06 -8.69 -13.33
N MET A 227 1.38 -9.43 -12.25
CA MET A 227 2.70 -10.04 -12.08
C MET A 227 2.96 -11.13 -13.12
N TYR A 228 1.94 -11.92 -13.46
CA TYR A 228 2.02 -12.91 -14.53
C TYR A 228 2.24 -12.23 -15.89
N ALA A 229 1.52 -11.16 -16.18
CA ALA A 229 1.67 -10.40 -17.43
C ALA A 229 3.09 -9.83 -17.61
N ASP A 230 3.70 -9.32 -16.54
CA ASP A 230 5.08 -8.84 -16.56
C ASP A 230 6.08 -9.96 -16.88
N LEU A 231 5.88 -11.16 -16.32
CA LEU A 231 6.71 -12.32 -16.63
C LEU A 231 6.55 -12.74 -18.09
N ILE A 232 5.33 -12.79 -18.62
CA ILE A 232 5.05 -13.09 -20.03
C ILE A 232 5.67 -12.03 -20.97
N ALA A 233 5.63 -10.76 -20.57
CA ALA A 233 6.26 -9.67 -21.34
C ALA A 233 7.78 -9.79 -21.37
N SER A 234 8.39 -10.33 -20.30
CA SER A 234 9.84 -10.56 -20.22
C SER A 234 10.29 -11.79 -21.02
N ASP A 235 9.48 -12.85 -21.03
CA ASP A 235 9.70 -14.07 -21.80
C ASP A 235 8.38 -14.69 -22.24
N SER A 236 8.01 -14.48 -23.51
CA SER A 236 6.76 -14.98 -24.09
C SER A 236 6.65 -16.52 -24.15
N THR A 237 7.74 -17.27 -23.93
CA THR A 237 7.69 -18.73 -23.90
C THR A 237 6.92 -19.27 -22.69
N PHE A 238 6.79 -18.50 -21.61
CA PHE A 238 5.96 -18.86 -20.48
C PHE A 238 4.49 -19.00 -20.87
N ALA A 239 3.97 -18.14 -21.75
CA ALA A 239 2.59 -18.21 -22.24
C ALA A 239 2.26 -19.50 -23.00
N GLU A 240 3.26 -20.20 -23.53
CA GLU A 240 3.06 -21.50 -24.23
C GLU A 240 2.83 -22.66 -23.26
N THR A 241 3.32 -22.52 -22.01
CA THR A 241 3.37 -23.62 -21.03
C THR A 241 2.52 -23.36 -19.79
N THR A 242 2.06 -22.13 -19.59
CA THR A 242 1.25 -21.72 -18.44
C THR A 242 -0.07 -21.12 -18.85
N PHE A 243 -1.01 -21.17 -17.92
CA PHE A 243 -2.37 -20.63 -18.03
C PHE A 243 -2.63 -19.75 -16.79
N CYS A 244 -3.22 -18.58 -17.01
CA CYS A 244 -3.73 -17.70 -15.98
C CYS A 244 -5.26 -17.70 -16.09
N SER A 245 -5.96 -18.00 -15.01
CA SER A 245 -7.43 -17.96 -14.98
C SER A 245 -7.97 -16.53 -15.07
N ASP A 246 -9.27 -16.39 -15.32
CA ASP A 246 -9.98 -15.18 -14.88
C ASP A 246 -9.84 -15.02 -13.35
N PRO A 247 -10.02 -13.82 -12.79
CA PRO A 247 -9.97 -13.62 -11.33
C PRO A 247 -11.00 -14.53 -10.62
N ILE A 248 -10.54 -15.28 -9.62
CA ILE A 248 -11.42 -16.11 -8.79
C ILE A 248 -11.94 -15.36 -7.56
N THR A 249 -11.28 -14.29 -7.17
CA THR A 249 -11.68 -13.33 -6.14
C THR A 249 -10.88 -12.04 -6.31
N THR A 250 -11.17 -11.02 -5.50
CA THR A 250 -10.35 -9.82 -5.41
C THR A 250 -9.91 -9.56 -3.96
N ALA A 251 -8.75 -8.94 -3.80
CA ALA A 251 -8.26 -8.45 -2.53
C ALA A 251 -8.44 -6.93 -2.43
N ALA A 252 -9.11 -6.46 -1.39
CA ALA A 252 -9.26 -5.04 -1.12
C ALA A 252 -7.89 -4.39 -0.82
N CYS A 253 -7.56 -3.31 -1.54
CA CYS A 253 -6.39 -2.48 -1.30
C CYS A 253 -6.81 -1.22 -0.53
N VAL A 254 -6.07 -0.87 0.52
CA VAL A 254 -6.40 0.18 1.48
C VAL A 254 -5.23 1.12 1.73
N CYS A 255 -5.52 2.34 2.16
CA CYS A 255 -4.50 3.20 2.76
C CYS A 255 -4.19 2.73 4.18
N VAL A 256 -2.91 2.68 4.52
CA VAL A 256 -2.44 2.40 5.89
C VAL A 256 -2.14 3.74 6.57
N ILE A 257 -2.86 4.06 7.62
CA ILE A 257 -2.87 5.39 8.26
C ILE A 257 -2.42 5.25 9.71
N ASN A 258 -1.69 6.25 10.23
CA ASN A 258 -1.29 6.26 11.64
C ASN A 258 -2.51 6.19 12.55
N SER A 259 -2.45 5.34 13.58
CA SER A 259 -3.60 5.02 14.45
C SER A 259 -4.18 6.20 15.23
N SER A 260 -3.47 7.32 15.33
CA SER A 260 -3.95 8.54 15.97
C SER A 260 -4.77 9.47 15.06
N LEU A 261 -4.83 9.20 13.75
CA LEU A 261 -5.40 10.11 12.74
C LEU A 261 -6.82 9.69 12.30
N THR A 262 -7.72 9.47 13.26
CA THR A 262 -9.09 9.00 12.97
C THR A 262 -9.91 10.00 12.16
N GLU A 263 -9.85 11.29 12.47
CA GLU A 263 -10.58 12.32 11.73
C GLU A 263 -10.07 12.44 10.28
N PHE A 264 -8.77 12.33 10.08
CA PHE A 264 -8.17 12.33 8.73
C PHE A 264 -8.58 11.07 7.94
N ARG A 265 -8.55 9.87 8.58
CA ARG A 265 -9.05 8.65 7.96
C ARG A 265 -10.51 8.78 7.53
N ASP A 266 -11.36 9.38 8.36
CA ASP A 266 -12.77 9.55 8.05
C ASP A 266 -12.95 10.50 6.85
N ALA A 267 -12.18 11.57 6.77
CA ALA A 267 -12.17 12.46 5.61
C ALA A 267 -11.71 11.73 4.33
N VAL A 268 -10.65 10.92 4.40
CA VAL A 268 -10.19 10.07 3.29
C VAL A 268 -11.29 9.10 2.85
N ASN A 269 -11.99 8.46 3.79
CA ASN A 269 -13.05 7.52 3.49
C ASN A 269 -14.24 8.21 2.79
N GLU A 270 -14.70 9.36 3.27
CA GLU A 270 -15.81 10.11 2.65
C GLU A 270 -15.46 10.57 1.22
N ALA A 271 -14.22 11.03 1.00
CA ALA A 271 -13.73 11.37 -0.32
C ALA A 271 -13.63 10.12 -1.23
N THR A 272 -13.16 8.99 -0.70
CA THR A 272 -13.09 7.71 -1.44
C THR A 272 -14.48 7.24 -1.87
N VAL A 273 -15.50 7.33 -1.00
CA VAL A 273 -16.90 7.05 -1.37
C VAL A 273 -17.34 7.93 -2.52
N SER A 274 -17.02 9.23 -2.47
CA SER A 274 -17.39 10.18 -3.53
C SER A 274 -16.74 9.80 -4.87
N LEU A 275 -15.45 9.45 -4.87
CA LEU A 275 -14.72 9.00 -6.06
C LEU A 275 -15.22 7.66 -6.61
N TYR A 276 -15.70 6.77 -5.75
CA TYR A 276 -16.34 5.54 -6.21
C TYR A 276 -17.69 5.84 -6.88
N LEU A 277 -18.55 6.63 -6.22
CA LEU A 277 -19.91 6.91 -6.70
C LEU A 277 -19.94 7.75 -7.98
N ASP A 278 -18.95 8.58 -8.24
CA ASP A 278 -18.85 9.36 -9.49
C ASP A 278 -18.14 8.63 -10.63
N GLY A 279 -17.61 7.42 -10.35
CA GLY A 279 -16.95 6.54 -11.33
C GLY A 279 -15.45 6.77 -11.51
N THR A 280 -14.85 7.72 -10.79
CA THR A 280 -13.41 8.03 -10.89
C THR A 280 -12.55 6.80 -10.60
N LEU A 281 -12.89 6.01 -9.55
CA LEU A 281 -12.11 4.83 -9.20
C LEU A 281 -12.17 3.73 -10.27
N SER A 282 -13.32 3.53 -10.90
CA SER A 282 -13.49 2.61 -12.04
C SER A 282 -12.69 3.05 -13.27
N GLU A 283 -12.67 4.36 -13.56
CA GLU A 283 -11.83 4.91 -14.63
C GLU A 283 -10.34 4.71 -14.37
N LEU A 284 -9.88 4.95 -13.13
CA LEU A 284 -8.50 4.71 -12.72
C LEU A 284 -8.13 3.22 -12.79
N SER A 285 -9.04 2.33 -12.35
CA SER A 285 -8.85 0.88 -12.43
C SER A 285 -8.65 0.44 -13.89
N THR A 286 -9.55 0.85 -14.78
CA THR A 286 -9.44 0.54 -16.21
C THR A 286 -8.16 1.11 -16.84
N LYS A 287 -7.79 2.33 -16.47
CA LYS A 287 -6.62 3.02 -17.02
C LYS A 287 -5.30 2.33 -16.63
N TRP A 288 -5.14 2.02 -15.35
CA TRP A 288 -3.88 1.56 -14.80
C TRP A 288 -3.77 0.04 -14.69
N LEU A 289 -4.89 -0.63 -14.40
CA LEU A 289 -4.91 -2.06 -14.12
C LEU A 289 -5.45 -2.88 -15.32
N GLY A 290 -5.96 -2.18 -16.36
CA GLY A 290 -6.43 -2.81 -17.61
C GLY A 290 -7.88 -3.27 -17.57
N SER A 291 -8.52 -3.30 -16.41
CA SER A 291 -9.92 -3.67 -16.21
C SER A 291 -10.54 -2.89 -15.04
N ASP A 292 -11.87 -2.82 -15.00
CA ASP A 292 -12.58 -2.31 -13.84
C ASP A 292 -12.69 -3.41 -12.77
N TYR A 293 -11.77 -3.41 -11.82
CA TYR A 293 -11.77 -4.40 -10.73
C TYR A 293 -12.79 -4.12 -9.63
N PHE A 294 -13.51 -3.00 -9.68
CA PHE A 294 -14.71 -2.80 -8.85
C PHE A 294 -15.86 -3.64 -9.36
N GLU A 295 -16.04 -3.74 -10.71
CA GLU A 295 -17.00 -4.64 -11.32
C GLU A 295 -16.65 -6.11 -11.01
N THR A 296 -15.36 -6.48 -11.12
CA THR A 296 -14.89 -7.82 -10.75
C THR A 296 -15.14 -8.13 -9.26
N ALA A 297 -14.93 -7.16 -8.37
CA ALA A 297 -15.21 -7.32 -6.95
C ALA A 297 -16.70 -7.51 -6.66
N GLU A 298 -17.60 -6.84 -7.42
CA GLU A 298 -19.03 -7.05 -7.35
C GLU A 298 -19.40 -8.47 -7.82
N GLU A 299 -18.87 -8.91 -8.96
CA GLU A 299 -19.12 -10.23 -9.52
C GLU A 299 -18.66 -11.37 -8.61
N THR A 300 -17.52 -11.20 -7.92
CA THR A 300 -16.96 -12.18 -6.98
C THR A 300 -17.52 -12.05 -5.56
N GLY A 301 -18.39 -11.06 -5.31
CA GLY A 301 -19.00 -10.83 -3.99
C GLY A 301 -18.05 -10.23 -2.96
N SER A 302 -16.91 -9.66 -3.38
CA SER A 302 -15.88 -9.05 -2.51
C SER A 302 -15.94 -7.52 -2.48
N LEU A 303 -16.93 -6.89 -3.18
CA LEU A 303 -17.09 -5.45 -3.21
C LEU A 303 -17.51 -4.90 -1.85
N PHE A 304 -16.81 -3.86 -1.40
CA PHE A 304 -17.21 -3.07 -0.24
C PHE A 304 -18.48 -2.26 -0.54
N ASP A 305 -19.38 -2.13 0.44
CA ASP A 305 -20.61 -1.33 0.29
C ASP A 305 -20.34 0.17 0.45
N TYR A 306 -19.88 0.82 -0.61
CA TYR A 306 -19.61 2.27 -0.62
C TYR A 306 -20.89 3.11 -0.46
N ALA A 307 -22.00 2.64 -1.02
CA ALA A 307 -23.26 3.36 -0.96
C ALA A 307 -23.89 3.30 0.45
N GLY A 308 -23.62 2.22 1.19
CA GLY A 308 -24.06 2.02 2.56
C GLY A 308 -23.06 2.51 3.60
N TYR A 309 -21.89 3.03 3.20
CA TYR A 309 -20.87 3.48 4.14
C TYR A 309 -21.39 4.58 5.07
N THR A 310 -21.08 4.42 6.36
CA THR A 310 -21.29 5.43 7.39
C THR A 310 -20.02 5.57 8.23
N SER A 311 -19.85 6.69 8.90
CA SER A 311 -18.69 6.90 9.80
C SER A 311 -18.63 5.87 10.94
N ASP A 312 -19.76 5.23 11.28
CA ASP A 312 -19.81 4.15 12.27
C ASP A 312 -19.18 2.85 11.75
N ASP A 313 -19.06 2.70 10.41
CA ASP A 313 -18.47 1.54 9.74
C ASP A 313 -16.96 1.73 9.44
N ALA A 314 -16.35 2.77 9.99
CA ALA A 314 -14.96 3.13 9.73
C ALA A 314 -13.94 2.01 10.03
N GLU A 315 -14.32 1.00 10.80
CA GLU A 315 -13.53 -0.20 11.10
C GLU A 315 -14.13 -1.46 10.45
N TRP A 316 -14.63 -1.33 9.22
CA TRP A 316 -15.29 -2.37 8.44
C TRP A 316 -14.48 -3.68 8.33
N TYR A 317 -13.17 -3.60 8.50
CA TYR A 317 -12.23 -4.73 8.43
C TYR A 317 -12.05 -5.50 9.76
N LYS A 318 -12.68 -5.08 10.87
CA LYS A 318 -12.66 -5.75 12.17
C LYS A 318 -13.89 -6.60 12.37
#